data_03b11c97c362fb925e4d04b7d7c71db9
#
_entry.id   03b11c97c362fb925e4d04b7d7c71db9
#
_cell.length_a   1.000
_cell.length_b   1.000
_cell.length_c   1.000
_cell.angle_alpha   90.00
_cell.angle_beta   90.00
_cell.angle_gamma   90.00
#
_symmetry.space_group_name_H-M   'P 1'
#
loop_
_entity.id
_entity.type
_entity.pdbx_description
1 polymer ?
#
loop_
_entity_poly.entity_id
_entity_poly.type
_entity_poly.pdbx_seq_one_letter_code
_entity_poly.pdbx_strand_id
1 'polypeptide(L)'
;MLFERGYGVRDLRSLAKVDSQTNFRLASCSKQFAAMSVMLLVQDGKLRYDDKLTDVFPDFPAYGKAITIRNLLNHTSGLPDYEDLMRVAERARNSWIWTPTRQIQDAEVLKLLKHEKTGKFAPGTQWSYSNSGYVVLGSVVARISGEPFGEFLRKRIFDPLRMSETVAHQKGKNEVTSRAYGHSKEGSTWKETDQSPTSATLGDGGIYSSLTDLAKWDEALAQHTLLSEKEMRPALSPAQLTTGAQPKWPANSDRPEGTPVSYGFGWFLDPYHNHTRMWHYGDTLGFHTYIQRFPADRLTIIILCNRTDLDPESLAAKVADLFVD
;
A
#
# COMPACT_ATOMS: atom_id res chain seq x y z
N MET A 1 9.30 -21.83 -6.28
CA MET A 1 10.19 -20.95 -5.49
C MET A 1 11.63 -21.42 -5.69
N LEU A 2 12.55 -20.51 -6.03
CA LEU A 2 13.97 -20.84 -6.25
C LEU A 2 14.79 -20.79 -4.95
N PHE A 3 14.47 -19.83 -4.09
CA PHE A 3 15.17 -19.59 -2.83
C PHE A 3 14.19 -19.04 -1.79
N GLU A 4 14.31 -19.52 -0.55
CA GLU A 4 13.56 -19.06 0.60
C GLU A 4 14.42 -19.18 1.85
N ARG A 5 14.53 -18.12 2.64
CA ARG A 5 15.26 -18.18 3.91
C ARG A 5 14.83 -17.09 4.89
N GLY A 6 14.62 -17.49 6.14
CA GLY A 6 14.46 -16.60 7.29
C GLY A 6 15.79 -16.34 8.00
N TYR A 7 16.01 -15.11 8.45
CA TYR A 7 17.17 -14.71 9.24
C TYR A 7 16.73 -13.98 10.50
N GLY A 8 17.43 -14.23 11.60
CA GLY A 8 17.17 -13.53 12.85
C GLY A 8 15.90 -13.99 13.57
N VAL A 9 15.26 -13.05 14.26
CA VAL A 9 14.08 -13.30 15.11
C VAL A 9 12.92 -12.38 14.73
N ARG A 10 11.70 -12.88 14.87
CA ARG A 10 10.48 -12.11 14.65
C ARG A 10 10.05 -11.33 15.89
N ASP A 11 10.55 -11.69 17.05
CA ASP A 11 10.24 -11.07 18.34
C ASP A 11 11.47 -11.15 19.25
N LEU A 12 11.97 -10.02 19.74
CA LEU A 12 13.13 -9.97 20.64
C LEU A 12 12.82 -10.43 22.06
N ARG A 13 11.53 -10.49 22.46
CA ARG A 13 11.13 -10.93 23.80
C ARG A 13 11.15 -12.46 23.91
N SER A 14 10.63 -13.15 22.89
CA SER A 14 10.54 -14.60 22.84
C SER A 14 11.71 -15.27 22.13
N LEU A 15 12.52 -14.50 21.38
CA LEU A 15 13.56 -14.98 20.48
C LEU A 15 13.07 -15.97 19.41
N ALA A 16 11.76 -15.95 19.13
CA ALA A 16 11.16 -16.77 18.08
C ALA A 16 11.78 -16.41 16.72
N LYS A 17 12.21 -17.45 15.99
CA LYS A 17 12.91 -17.30 14.71
C LYS A 17 11.97 -16.83 13.61
N VAL A 18 12.53 -16.12 12.63
CA VAL A 18 11.87 -15.84 11.36
C VAL A 18 11.87 -17.09 10.50
N ASP A 19 10.72 -17.38 9.90
CA ASP A 19 10.51 -18.42 8.89
C ASP A 19 9.60 -17.87 7.75
N SER A 20 9.29 -18.70 6.76
CA SER A 20 8.45 -18.30 5.62
C SER A 20 6.98 -18.03 5.97
N GLN A 21 6.52 -18.49 7.14
CA GLN A 21 5.16 -18.26 7.64
C GLN A 21 5.09 -17.06 8.59
N THR A 22 6.21 -16.44 8.90
CA THR A 22 6.26 -15.25 9.74
C THR A 22 5.55 -14.09 9.04
N ASN A 23 4.58 -13.48 9.72
CA ASN A 23 3.79 -12.37 9.22
C ASN A 23 4.43 -11.03 9.54
N PHE A 24 4.80 -10.32 8.49
CA PHE A 24 5.35 -8.97 8.55
C PHE A 24 4.29 -7.94 8.16
N ARG A 25 4.35 -6.76 8.75
CA ARG A 25 3.57 -5.63 8.29
C ARG A 25 4.10 -5.17 6.93
N LEU A 26 3.23 -5.20 5.91
CA LEU A 26 3.61 -4.88 4.54
C LEU A 26 3.74 -3.38 4.28
N ALA A 27 3.21 -2.54 5.18
CA ALA A 27 3.13 -1.11 4.95
C ALA A 27 2.57 -0.81 3.55
N SER A 28 3.17 0.08 2.77
CA SER A 28 2.65 0.50 1.46
C SER A 28 2.56 -0.61 0.40
N CYS A 29 3.21 -1.76 0.59
CA CYS A 29 2.93 -2.92 -0.27
C CYS A 29 1.48 -3.43 -0.13
N SER A 30 0.74 -3.00 0.89
CA SER A 30 -0.72 -3.23 1.02
C SER A 30 -1.54 -2.62 -0.11
N LYS A 31 -1.02 -1.58 -0.77
CA LYS A 31 -1.73 -0.86 -1.84
C LYS A 31 -2.07 -1.74 -3.04
N GLN A 32 -1.30 -2.79 -3.29
CA GLN A 32 -1.57 -3.79 -4.32
C GLN A 32 -2.94 -4.45 -4.10
N PHE A 33 -3.25 -4.80 -2.85
CA PHE A 33 -4.51 -5.45 -2.48
C PHE A 33 -5.70 -4.48 -2.50
N ALA A 34 -5.47 -3.22 -2.10
CA ALA A 34 -6.49 -2.18 -2.21
C ALA A 34 -6.83 -1.90 -3.68
N ALA A 35 -5.83 -1.81 -4.55
CA ALA A 35 -6.03 -1.64 -5.98
C ALA A 35 -6.78 -2.85 -6.59
N MET A 36 -6.36 -4.09 -6.28
CA MET A 36 -7.04 -5.30 -6.74
C MET A 36 -8.50 -5.33 -6.30
N SER A 37 -8.81 -4.91 -5.07
CA SER A 37 -10.19 -4.85 -4.57
C SER A 37 -11.07 -3.92 -5.39
N VAL A 38 -10.55 -2.75 -5.76
CA VAL A 38 -11.25 -1.81 -6.66
C VAL A 38 -11.45 -2.42 -8.03
N MET A 39 -10.42 -3.07 -8.59
CA MET A 39 -10.49 -3.71 -9.92
C MET A 39 -11.52 -4.85 -9.95
N LEU A 40 -11.63 -5.63 -8.87
CA LEU A 40 -12.67 -6.66 -8.72
C LEU A 40 -14.09 -6.05 -8.70
N LEU A 41 -14.27 -4.91 -8.06
CA LEU A 41 -15.57 -4.21 -8.10
C LEU A 41 -15.88 -3.64 -9.49
N VAL A 42 -14.86 -3.25 -10.24
CA VAL A 42 -15.03 -2.84 -11.65
C VAL A 42 -15.39 -4.04 -12.52
N GLN A 43 -14.74 -5.19 -12.33
CA GLN A 43 -15.10 -6.45 -13.01
C GLN A 43 -16.55 -6.86 -12.71
N ASP A 44 -16.98 -6.71 -11.45
CA ASP A 44 -18.37 -6.99 -11.03
C ASP A 44 -19.38 -5.99 -11.61
N GLY A 45 -18.95 -4.94 -12.32
CA GLY A 45 -19.83 -3.87 -12.84
C GLY A 45 -20.41 -2.95 -11.77
N LYS A 46 -19.88 -2.99 -10.55
CA LYS A 46 -20.35 -2.20 -9.40
C LYS A 46 -19.66 -0.84 -9.28
N LEU A 47 -18.56 -0.63 -9.96
CA LEU A 47 -17.75 0.58 -9.93
C LEU A 47 -17.13 0.80 -11.31
N ARG A 48 -16.82 2.06 -11.65
CA ARG A 48 -16.04 2.44 -12.84
C ARG A 48 -14.84 3.27 -12.40
N TYR A 49 -13.75 3.17 -13.13
CA TYR A 49 -12.56 3.98 -12.86
C TYR A 49 -12.82 5.48 -12.96
N ASP A 50 -13.80 5.89 -13.77
CA ASP A 50 -14.14 7.28 -14.02
C ASP A 50 -15.29 7.79 -13.13
N ASP A 51 -15.84 6.94 -12.24
CA ASP A 51 -16.79 7.37 -11.21
C ASP A 51 -16.11 8.38 -10.30
N LYS A 52 -16.88 9.40 -9.89
CA LYS A 52 -16.38 10.48 -9.06
C LYS A 52 -16.42 10.10 -7.59
N LEU A 53 -15.51 10.68 -6.81
CA LEU A 53 -15.51 10.48 -5.36
C LEU A 53 -16.86 10.86 -4.74
N THR A 54 -17.53 11.90 -5.28
CA THR A 54 -18.87 12.32 -4.85
C THR A 54 -20.00 11.40 -5.30
N ASP A 55 -19.79 10.54 -6.28
CA ASP A 55 -20.80 9.52 -6.64
C ASP A 55 -20.83 8.42 -5.57
N VAL A 56 -19.69 8.11 -4.96
CA VAL A 56 -19.55 7.15 -3.87
C VAL A 56 -19.91 7.78 -2.52
N PHE A 57 -19.45 9.00 -2.28
CA PHE A 57 -19.68 9.77 -1.06
C PHE A 57 -20.35 11.10 -1.39
N PRO A 58 -21.71 11.16 -1.49
CA PRO A 58 -22.42 12.38 -1.88
C PRO A 58 -22.22 13.58 -0.93
N ASP A 59 -21.82 13.30 0.32
CA ASP A 59 -21.49 14.29 1.33
C ASP A 59 -20.03 14.75 1.30
N PHE A 60 -19.23 14.29 0.31
CA PHE A 60 -17.85 14.76 0.14
C PHE A 60 -17.85 16.19 -0.42
N PRO A 61 -16.96 17.08 0.07
CA PRO A 61 -16.91 18.48 -0.35
C PRO A 61 -16.72 18.68 -1.86
N ALA A 62 -17.02 19.89 -2.33
CA ALA A 62 -17.03 20.23 -3.76
C ALA A 62 -15.73 19.92 -4.51
N TYR A 63 -14.57 19.95 -3.83
CA TYR A 63 -13.30 19.62 -4.45
C TYR A 63 -13.20 18.14 -4.86
N GLY A 64 -13.99 17.26 -4.25
CA GLY A 64 -14.07 15.85 -4.62
C GLY A 64 -14.83 15.57 -5.93
N LYS A 65 -15.60 16.55 -6.46
CA LYS A 65 -16.41 16.38 -7.67
C LYS A 65 -15.60 16.05 -8.92
N ALA A 66 -14.35 16.48 -8.97
CA ALA A 66 -13.46 16.23 -10.10
C ALA A 66 -12.55 15.01 -9.88
N ILE A 67 -12.45 14.49 -8.66
CA ILE A 67 -11.60 13.36 -8.32
C ILE A 67 -12.29 12.07 -8.77
N THR A 68 -11.61 11.30 -9.64
CA THR A 68 -12.07 9.97 -10.06
C THR A 68 -11.44 8.86 -9.21
N ILE A 69 -12.03 7.67 -9.25
CA ILE A 69 -11.42 6.45 -8.67
C ILE A 69 -10.03 6.20 -9.27
N ARG A 70 -9.87 6.42 -10.58
CA ARG A 70 -8.57 6.34 -11.27
C ARG A 70 -7.54 7.30 -10.68
N ASN A 71 -7.93 8.54 -10.36
CA ASN A 71 -7.03 9.51 -9.76
C ASN A 71 -6.53 9.07 -8.37
N LEU A 72 -7.36 8.36 -7.60
CA LEU A 72 -6.96 7.79 -6.32
C LEU A 72 -5.96 6.64 -6.51
N LEU A 73 -6.24 5.73 -7.46
CA LEU A 73 -5.41 4.56 -7.74
C LEU A 73 -4.00 4.91 -8.21
N ASN A 74 -3.86 5.96 -9.00
CA ASN A 74 -2.61 6.34 -9.65
C ASN A 74 -1.93 7.59 -9.06
N HIS A 75 -2.37 8.05 -7.88
CA HIS A 75 -1.79 9.18 -7.15
C HIS A 75 -1.88 10.54 -7.85
N THR A 76 -2.93 10.76 -8.65
CA THR A 76 -3.18 12.05 -9.32
C THR A 76 -4.41 12.79 -8.77
N SER A 77 -4.89 12.40 -7.59
CA SER A 77 -6.14 12.94 -7.01
C SER A 77 -6.02 14.35 -6.46
N GLY A 78 -4.84 14.75 -6.00
CA GLY A 78 -4.65 16.01 -5.29
C GLY A 78 -5.27 16.04 -3.89
N LEU A 79 -5.65 14.91 -3.31
CA LEU A 79 -6.11 14.87 -1.92
C LEU A 79 -5.05 15.42 -0.96
N PRO A 80 -5.45 16.18 0.08
CA PRO A 80 -4.58 16.51 1.20
C PRO A 80 -4.01 15.26 1.86
N ASP A 81 -2.83 15.36 2.42
CA ASP A 81 -2.23 14.28 3.19
C ASP A 81 -2.90 14.20 4.57
N TYR A 82 -3.40 13.01 4.95
CA TYR A 82 -4.14 12.86 6.20
C TYR A 82 -3.25 12.99 7.43
N GLU A 83 -1.96 12.67 7.33
CA GLU A 83 -1.03 12.85 8.44
C GLU A 83 -0.75 14.35 8.70
N ASP A 84 -0.71 15.17 7.63
CA ASP A 84 -0.66 16.62 7.77
C ASP A 84 -1.93 17.15 8.45
N LEU A 85 -3.10 16.65 8.04
CA LEU A 85 -4.38 17.02 8.65
C LEU A 85 -4.48 16.60 10.12
N MET A 86 -3.92 15.44 10.49
CA MET A 86 -3.80 15.01 11.89
C MET A 86 -2.98 16.03 12.68
N ARG A 87 -1.81 16.41 12.19
CA ARG A 87 -0.93 17.39 12.85
C ARG A 87 -1.61 18.76 13.00
N VAL A 88 -2.37 19.20 12.01
CA VAL A 88 -3.16 20.45 12.08
C VAL A 88 -4.24 20.34 13.14
N ALA A 89 -4.99 19.23 13.16
CA ALA A 89 -6.07 19.02 14.13
C ALA A 89 -5.56 18.96 15.59
N GLU A 90 -4.41 18.32 15.81
CA GLU A 90 -3.77 18.23 17.12
C GLU A 90 -3.25 19.58 17.59
N ARG A 91 -2.61 20.36 16.73
CA ARG A 91 -2.15 21.72 17.04
C ARG A 91 -3.32 22.64 17.41
N ALA A 92 -4.43 22.57 16.65
CA ALA A 92 -5.62 23.38 16.91
C ALA A 92 -6.25 23.09 18.28
N ARG A 93 -6.09 21.88 18.79
CA ARG A 93 -6.61 21.45 20.10
C ARG A 93 -5.58 21.53 21.22
N ASN A 94 -4.33 21.82 20.90
CA ASN A 94 -3.18 21.74 21.81
C ASN A 94 -3.14 20.39 22.59
N SER A 95 -3.42 19.28 21.88
CA SER A 95 -3.56 17.94 22.45
C SER A 95 -3.23 16.86 21.43
N TRP A 96 -2.51 15.84 21.87
CA TRP A 96 -2.34 14.62 21.11
C TRP A 96 -3.65 13.85 21.07
N ILE A 97 -4.23 13.70 19.88
CA ILE A 97 -5.50 12.99 19.65
C ILE A 97 -5.22 11.53 19.34
N TRP A 98 -4.23 11.29 18.48
CA TRP A 98 -3.85 9.96 18.05
C TRP A 98 -2.50 9.54 18.62
N THR A 99 -2.42 8.31 19.06
CA THR A 99 -1.25 7.72 19.72
C THR A 99 -1.09 6.28 19.24
N PRO A 100 0.02 5.57 19.51
CA PRO A 100 0.13 4.15 19.22
C PRO A 100 -0.95 3.25 19.87
N THR A 101 -1.62 3.77 20.93
CA THR A 101 -2.73 3.08 21.60
C THR A 101 -4.12 3.53 21.16
N ARG A 102 -4.24 4.75 20.62
CA ARG A 102 -5.44 5.30 19.98
C ARG A 102 -5.13 5.70 18.55
N GLN A 103 -5.13 4.72 17.67
CA GLN A 103 -4.76 4.91 16.27
C GLN A 103 -5.93 5.48 15.46
N ILE A 104 -5.62 6.32 14.47
CA ILE A 104 -6.62 6.83 13.53
C ILE A 104 -7.18 5.66 12.69
N GLN A 105 -8.48 5.69 12.43
CA GLN A 105 -9.18 4.70 11.60
C GLN A 105 -9.54 5.29 10.24
N ASP A 106 -9.76 4.47 9.23
CA ASP A 106 -10.13 4.90 7.86
C ASP A 106 -11.31 5.87 7.84
N ALA A 107 -12.31 5.65 8.69
CA ALA A 107 -13.46 6.56 8.81
C ALA A 107 -13.10 7.94 9.37
N GLU A 108 -12.12 8.02 10.28
CA GLU A 108 -11.61 9.29 10.81
C GLU A 108 -10.81 10.04 9.75
N VAL A 109 -9.99 9.32 8.94
CA VAL A 109 -9.27 9.90 7.79
C VAL A 109 -10.26 10.49 6.81
N LEU A 110 -11.29 9.74 6.41
CA LEU A 110 -12.33 10.23 5.51
C LEU A 110 -13.03 11.48 6.09
N LYS A 111 -13.26 11.52 7.40
CA LYS A 111 -13.83 12.69 8.09
C LYS A 111 -12.90 13.89 8.05
N LEU A 112 -11.59 13.73 8.27
CA LEU A 112 -10.61 14.82 8.13
C LEU A 112 -10.63 15.39 6.71
N LEU A 113 -10.57 14.54 5.68
CA LEU A 113 -10.64 14.96 4.28
C LEU A 113 -11.94 15.70 3.95
N LYS A 114 -13.07 15.29 4.52
CA LYS A 114 -14.35 15.97 4.34
C LYS A 114 -14.44 17.35 4.99
N HIS A 115 -13.55 17.70 5.92
CA HIS A 115 -13.50 19.04 6.51
C HIS A 115 -12.71 20.04 5.65
N GLU A 116 -11.91 19.54 4.70
CA GLU A 116 -11.14 20.39 3.79
C GLU A 116 -12.02 21.00 2.70
N LYS A 117 -11.66 22.22 2.28
CA LYS A 117 -12.39 22.96 1.22
C LYS A 117 -11.76 22.80 -0.15
N THR A 118 -10.47 22.48 -0.19
CA THR A 118 -9.68 22.41 -1.43
C THR A 118 -8.72 21.22 -1.39
N GLY A 119 -8.37 20.71 -2.56
CA GLY A 119 -7.26 19.78 -2.72
C GLY A 119 -5.91 20.51 -2.86
N LYS A 120 -4.83 19.76 -2.90
CA LYS A 120 -3.45 20.24 -3.09
C LYS A 120 -3.23 20.77 -4.53
N PHE A 121 -3.88 20.15 -5.50
CA PHE A 121 -3.85 20.49 -6.93
C PHE A 121 -5.10 19.94 -7.63
N ALA A 122 -5.37 20.42 -8.83
CA ALA A 122 -6.50 19.93 -9.62
C ALA A 122 -6.28 18.46 -10.05
N PRO A 123 -7.27 17.55 -9.89
CA PRO A 123 -7.13 16.14 -10.22
C PRO A 123 -6.61 15.92 -11.65
N GLY A 124 -5.66 15.02 -11.78
CA GLY A 124 -5.02 14.69 -13.06
C GLY A 124 -3.93 15.64 -13.53
N THR A 125 -3.71 16.80 -12.88
CA THR A 125 -2.73 17.79 -13.36
C THR A 125 -1.31 17.56 -12.82
N GLN A 126 -1.19 16.86 -11.70
CA GLN A 126 0.09 16.53 -11.05
C GLN A 126 0.04 15.11 -10.51
N TRP A 127 1.21 14.55 -10.25
CA TRP A 127 1.37 13.31 -9.52
C TRP A 127 1.97 13.62 -8.13
N SER A 128 1.39 13.01 -7.10
CA SER A 128 1.93 13.08 -5.74
C SER A 128 1.48 11.84 -4.99
N TYR A 129 2.42 11.05 -4.51
CA TYR A 129 2.13 9.86 -3.71
C TYR A 129 1.17 10.21 -2.57
N SER A 130 0.13 9.42 -2.38
CA SER A 130 -0.96 9.75 -1.46
C SER A 130 -1.44 8.54 -0.68
N ASN A 131 -1.11 8.48 0.60
CA ASN A 131 -1.70 7.53 1.53
C ASN A 131 -3.19 7.80 1.70
N SER A 132 -3.61 9.06 1.77
CA SER A 132 -5.02 9.46 1.82
C SER A 132 -5.85 8.83 0.68
N GLY A 133 -5.30 8.81 -0.53
CA GLY A 133 -5.97 8.21 -1.69
C GLY A 133 -6.28 6.73 -1.46
N TYR A 134 -5.35 5.99 -0.91
CA TYR A 134 -5.52 4.55 -0.69
C TYR A 134 -6.37 4.20 0.53
N VAL A 135 -6.35 5.00 1.59
CA VAL A 135 -7.33 4.90 2.70
C VAL A 135 -8.75 5.14 2.17
N VAL A 136 -8.91 6.17 1.31
CA VAL A 136 -10.21 6.44 0.66
C VAL A 136 -10.63 5.27 -0.24
N LEU A 137 -9.72 4.64 -1.00
CA LEU A 137 -10.04 3.46 -1.81
C LEU A 137 -10.54 2.29 -0.94
N GLY A 138 -9.92 2.02 0.22
CA GLY A 138 -10.45 1.05 1.19
C GLY A 138 -11.88 1.38 1.63
N SER A 139 -12.15 2.67 1.88
CA SER A 139 -13.49 3.16 2.22
C SER A 139 -14.48 3.05 1.05
N VAL A 140 -14.04 3.28 -0.20
CA VAL A 140 -14.83 3.06 -1.43
C VAL A 140 -15.21 1.59 -1.55
N VAL A 141 -14.25 0.68 -1.38
CA VAL A 141 -14.52 -0.76 -1.43
C VAL A 141 -15.57 -1.14 -0.40
N ALA A 142 -15.41 -0.70 0.85
CA ALA A 142 -16.39 -1.00 1.91
C ALA A 142 -17.79 -0.43 1.59
N ARG A 143 -17.87 0.78 1.06
CA ARG A 143 -19.14 1.44 0.71
C ARG A 143 -19.86 0.74 -0.42
N ILE A 144 -19.15 0.35 -1.48
CA ILE A 144 -19.73 -0.24 -2.69
C ILE A 144 -20.08 -1.72 -2.48
N SER A 145 -19.24 -2.46 -1.76
CA SER A 145 -19.47 -3.88 -1.45
C SER A 145 -20.52 -4.10 -0.37
N GLY A 146 -20.72 -3.12 0.52
CA GLY A 146 -21.53 -3.27 1.73
C GLY A 146 -20.85 -4.07 2.85
N GLU A 147 -19.56 -4.38 2.73
CA GLU A 147 -18.79 -5.16 3.68
C GLU A 147 -17.59 -4.35 4.20
N PRO A 148 -17.12 -4.58 5.45
CA PRO A 148 -15.86 -4.01 5.91
C PRO A 148 -14.71 -4.36 4.96
N PHE A 149 -13.81 -3.41 4.69
CA PHE A 149 -12.73 -3.58 3.73
C PHE A 149 -11.87 -4.84 3.99
N GLY A 150 -11.51 -5.11 5.26
CA GLY A 150 -10.76 -6.32 5.62
C GLY A 150 -11.50 -7.62 5.31
N GLU A 151 -12.85 -7.64 5.47
CA GLU A 151 -13.68 -8.80 5.11
C GLU A 151 -13.77 -8.98 3.59
N PHE A 152 -13.87 -7.88 2.83
CA PHE A 152 -13.82 -7.94 1.38
C PHE A 152 -12.49 -8.54 0.89
N LEU A 153 -11.36 -8.06 1.43
CA LEU A 153 -10.03 -8.60 1.13
C LEU A 153 -9.98 -10.11 1.41
N ARG A 154 -10.42 -10.52 2.60
CA ARG A 154 -10.42 -11.93 2.98
C ARG A 154 -11.23 -12.77 2.00
N LYS A 155 -12.49 -12.42 1.75
CA LYS A 155 -13.42 -13.20 0.91
C LYS A 155 -13.05 -13.21 -0.57
N ARG A 156 -12.56 -12.08 -1.11
CA ARG A 156 -12.37 -11.91 -2.55
C ARG A 156 -10.93 -12.14 -3.01
N ILE A 157 -9.95 -12.08 -2.09
CA ILE A 157 -8.54 -12.22 -2.43
C ILE A 157 -7.88 -13.32 -1.59
N PHE A 158 -7.88 -13.20 -0.26
CA PHE A 158 -7.06 -14.08 0.57
C PHE A 158 -7.58 -15.52 0.59
N ASP A 159 -8.87 -15.73 0.87
CA ASP A 159 -9.47 -17.07 0.90
C ASP A 159 -9.38 -17.79 -0.46
N PRO A 160 -9.74 -17.15 -1.60
CA PRO A 160 -9.62 -17.77 -2.92
C PRO A 160 -8.18 -18.17 -3.27
N LEU A 161 -7.19 -17.39 -2.86
CA LEU A 161 -5.78 -17.65 -3.09
C LEU A 161 -5.13 -18.52 -1.99
N ARG A 162 -5.90 -18.95 -0.98
CA ARG A 162 -5.41 -19.70 0.19
C ARG A 162 -4.28 -18.99 0.95
N MET A 163 -4.35 -17.67 1.01
CA MET A 163 -3.44 -16.81 1.78
C MET A 163 -3.91 -16.77 3.25
N SER A 164 -3.84 -17.91 3.91
CA SER A 164 -4.46 -18.16 5.23
C SER A 164 -3.85 -17.36 6.37
N GLU A 165 -2.62 -16.92 6.22
CA GLU A 165 -1.90 -16.13 7.22
C GLU A 165 -2.02 -14.61 6.98
N THR A 166 -2.51 -14.19 5.81
CA THR A 166 -2.62 -12.79 5.44
C THR A 166 -3.86 -12.14 6.05
N VAL A 167 -3.68 -10.98 6.68
CA VAL A 167 -4.77 -10.28 7.37
C VAL A 167 -4.66 -8.76 7.25
N ALA A 168 -5.80 -8.10 7.03
CA ALA A 168 -5.94 -6.66 7.26
C ALA A 168 -6.12 -6.44 8.76
N HIS A 169 -5.05 -6.04 9.45
CA HIS A 169 -5.02 -6.03 10.90
C HIS A 169 -5.65 -4.78 11.50
N GLN A 170 -6.60 -5.00 12.39
CA GLN A 170 -7.19 -3.96 13.25
C GLN A 170 -7.07 -4.38 14.71
N LYS A 171 -6.30 -3.63 15.48
CA LYS A 171 -6.10 -3.89 16.90
C LYS A 171 -7.43 -4.03 17.65
N GLY A 172 -7.57 -5.12 18.40
CA GLY A 172 -8.77 -5.45 19.16
C GLY A 172 -9.92 -6.06 18.34
N LYS A 173 -9.74 -6.27 17.03
CA LYS A 173 -10.73 -6.96 16.18
C LYS A 173 -10.23 -8.31 15.66
N ASN A 174 -8.96 -8.40 15.31
CA ASN A 174 -8.35 -9.64 14.85
C ASN A 174 -6.89 -9.70 15.30
N GLU A 175 -6.32 -10.90 15.22
CA GLU A 175 -4.93 -11.17 15.59
C GLU A 175 -4.10 -11.48 14.34
N VAL A 176 -2.79 -11.28 14.45
CA VAL A 176 -1.81 -11.68 13.44
C VAL A 176 -1.06 -12.90 13.96
N THR A 177 -1.27 -14.04 13.34
CA THR A 177 -0.57 -15.28 13.67
C THR A 177 0.92 -15.14 13.31
N SER A 178 1.79 -15.85 13.99
CA SER A 178 3.24 -15.86 13.73
C SER A 178 3.84 -14.46 13.48
N ARG A 179 3.32 -13.45 14.19
CA ARG A 179 3.62 -12.04 13.96
C ARG A 179 5.09 -11.70 14.19
N ALA A 180 5.67 -10.95 13.26
CA ALA A 180 6.90 -10.19 13.48
C ALA A 180 6.55 -8.86 14.17
N TYR A 181 7.38 -8.46 15.13
CA TYR A 181 7.34 -7.15 15.77
C TYR A 181 8.42 -6.26 15.16
N GLY A 182 8.08 -5.01 14.92
CA GLY A 182 8.99 -4.04 14.31
C GLY A 182 10.03 -3.53 15.29
N HIS A 183 11.25 -3.30 14.82
CA HIS A 183 12.36 -2.83 15.65
C HIS A 183 13.15 -1.73 14.95
N SER A 184 13.61 -0.77 15.74
CA SER A 184 14.56 0.25 15.33
C SER A 184 15.84 0.16 16.14
N LYS A 185 16.96 0.55 15.54
CA LYS A 185 18.25 0.58 16.20
C LYS A 185 18.53 1.97 16.74
N GLU A 186 18.76 2.08 18.05
CA GLU A 186 19.18 3.31 18.73
C GLU A 186 20.63 3.09 19.25
N GLY A 187 21.61 3.63 18.52
CA GLY A 187 23.04 3.35 18.79
C GLY A 187 23.35 1.86 18.62
N SER A 188 23.75 1.19 19.69
CA SER A 188 24.01 -0.27 19.71
C SER A 188 22.82 -1.10 20.18
N THR A 189 21.72 -0.48 20.62
CA THR A 189 20.57 -1.15 21.24
C THR A 189 19.40 -1.25 20.26
N TRP A 190 18.70 -2.39 20.29
CA TRP A 190 17.44 -2.58 19.58
C TRP A 190 16.27 -2.23 20.49
N LYS A 191 15.29 -1.52 19.90
CA LYS A 191 14.05 -1.14 20.57
C LYS A 191 12.86 -1.57 19.72
N GLU A 192 11.83 -2.12 20.34
CA GLU A 192 10.56 -2.37 19.66
C GLU A 192 9.91 -1.05 19.27
N THR A 193 9.64 -0.89 17.97
CA THR A 193 8.99 0.29 17.37
C THR A 193 7.95 -0.20 16.38
N ASP A 194 6.89 -0.83 16.88
CA ASP A 194 5.98 -1.66 16.09
C ASP A 194 4.72 -0.92 15.63
N GLN A 195 4.23 0.05 16.42
CA GLN A 195 2.97 0.72 16.18
C GLN A 195 3.11 2.24 16.23
N SER A 196 2.42 2.92 15.33
CA SER A 196 2.32 4.38 15.23
C SER A 196 0.85 4.84 15.36
N PRO A 197 0.60 6.14 15.47
CA PRO A 197 -0.76 6.69 15.42
C PRO A 197 -1.55 6.33 14.16
N THR A 198 -0.88 5.98 13.05
CA THR A 198 -1.48 5.65 11.76
C THR A 198 -1.56 4.15 11.47
N SER A 199 -1.22 3.30 12.45
CA SER A 199 -1.11 1.84 12.22
C SER A 199 -2.43 1.12 11.98
N ALA A 200 -3.58 1.75 12.19
CA ALA A 200 -4.90 1.14 11.99
C ALA A 200 -5.59 1.55 10.67
N THR A 201 -4.92 2.34 9.82
CA THR A 201 -5.39 2.55 8.45
C THR A 201 -5.10 1.31 7.61
N LEU A 202 -6.10 0.84 6.83
CA LEU A 202 -6.01 -0.44 6.15
C LEU A 202 -5.61 -0.33 4.67
N GLY A 203 -6.22 0.61 3.95
CA GLY A 203 -6.04 0.69 2.49
C GLY A 203 -4.64 1.08 2.05
N ASP A 204 -3.93 1.83 2.85
CA ASP A 204 -2.59 2.34 2.56
C ASP A 204 -1.45 1.49 3.14
N GLY A 205 -1.68 0.73 4.26
CA GLY A 205 -0.56 0.07 4.93
C GLY A 205 -0.88 -0.96 6.00
N GLY A 206 -2.15 -1.33 6.22
CA GLY A 206 -2.59 -2.14 7.37
C GLY A 206 -2.58 -3.66 7.17
N ILE A 207 -1.98 -4.19 6.10
CA ILE A 207 -1.95 -5.62 5.83
C ILE A 207 -0.67 -6.24 6.39
N TYR A 208 -0.84 -7.39 7.04
CA TYR A 208 0.24 -8.31 7.42
C TYR A 208 0.19 -9.54 6.52
N SER A 209 1.35 -10.01 6.10
CA SER A 209 1.47 -11.23 5.29
C SER A 209 2.81 -11.91 5.49
N SER A 210 2.88 -13.16 5.06
CA SER A 210 4.07 -14.00 5.10
C SER A 210 4.68 -14.17 3.70
N LEU A 211 5.94 -14.63 3.66
CA LEU A 211 6.59 -14.96 2.39
C LEU A 211 5.82 -16.05 1.62
N THR A 212 5.32 -17.06 2.35
CA THR A 212 4.51 -18.14 1.77
C THR A 212 3.24 -17.60 1.09
N ASP A 213 2.53 -16.69 1.73
CA ASP A 213 1.29 -16.14 1.16
C ASP A 213 1.57 -15.14 0.03
N LEU A 214 2.63 -14.33 0.14
CA LEU A 214 3.04 -13.45 -0.95
C LEU A 214 3.52 -14.21 -2.19
N ALA A 215 4.08 -15.41 -2.05
CA ALA A 215 4.37 -16.28 -3.19
C ALA A 215 3.09 -16.75 -3.91
N LYS A 216 2.01 -17.05 -3.15
CA LYS A 216 0.69 -17.36 -3.75
C LYS A 216 0.09 -16.14 -4.45
N TRP A 217 0.26 -14.95 -3.87
CA TRP A 217 -0.14 -13.69 -4.50
C TRP A 217 0.59 -13.46 -5.82
N ASP A 218 1.90 -13.64 -5.83
CA ASP A 218 2.72 -13.52 -7.04
C ASP A 218 2.29 -14.50 -8.13
N GLU A 219 2.07 -15.76 -7.76
CA GLU A 219 1.57 -16.78 -8.68
C GLU A 219 0.19 -16.41 -9.24
N ALA A 220 -0.71 -15.92 -8.39
CA ALA A 220 -2.05 -15.49 -8.83
C ALA A 220 -2.00 -14.31 -9.82
N LEU A 221 -1.08 -13.38 -9.64
CA LEU A 221 -0.84 -12.29 -10.58
C LEU A 221 -0.24 -12.81 -11.90
N ALA A 222 0.68 -13.76 -11.83
CA ALA A 222 1.30 -14.37 -13.03
C ALA A 222 0.31 -15.20 -13.85
N GLN A 223 -0.62 -15.88 -13.17
CA GLN A 223 -1.62 -16.76 -13.80
C GLN A 223 -2.95 -16.05 -14.12
N HIS A 224 -3.07 -14.75 -13.79
CA HIS A 224 -4.32 -14.00 -13.94
C HIS A 224 -5.53 -14.66 -13.23
N THR A 225 -5.31 -15.21 -12.03
CA THR A 225 -6.30 -16.03 -11.31
C THR A 225 -7.54 -15.21 -10.90
N LEU A 226 -7.37 -13.96 -10.48
CA LEU A 226 -8.48 -13.10 -10.01
C LEU A 226 -9.06 -12.23 -11.12
N LEU A 227 -8.21 -11.73 -12.01
CA LEU A 227 -8.57 -10.86 -13.12
C LEU A 227 -7.85 -11.31 -14.37
N SER A 228 -8.52 -11.31 -15.50
CA SER A 228 -7.90 -11.62 -16.81
C SER A 228 -6.80 -10.59 -17.15
N GLU A 229 -5.91 -10.95 -18.08
CA GLU A 229 -4.90 -10.03 -18.61
C GLU A 229 -5.50 -8.69 -19.07
N LYS A 230 -6.65 -8.75 -19.76
CA LYS A 230 -7.36 -7.56 -20.24
C LYS A 230 -7.79 -6.66 -19.09
N GLU A 231 -8.30 -7.22 -17.99
CA GLU A 231 -8.75 -6.49 -16.81
C GLU A 231 -7.56 -5.94 -16.00
N MET A 232 -6.40 -6.60 -16.06
CA MET A 232 -5.17 -6.12 -15.41
C MET A 232 -4.50 -4.95 -16.16
N ARG A 233 -4.75 -4.75 -17.46
CA ARG A 233 -4.11 -3.68 -18.27
C ARG A 233 -4.15 -2.28 -17.64
N PRO A 234 -5.27 -1.82 -17.05
CA PRO A 234 -5.29 -0.49 -16.41
C PRO A 234 -4.29 -0.34 -15.27
N ALA A 235 -4.05 -1.41 -14.49
CA ALA A 235 -3.08 -1.40 -13.39
C ALA A 235 -1.63 -1.37 -13.89
N LEU A 236 -1.38 -1.89 -15.08
CA LEU A 236 -0.07 -1.98 -15.72
C LEU A 236 0.20 -0.82 -16.69
N SER A 237 -0.70 0.17 -16.71
CA SER A 237 -0.57 1.38 -17.54
C SER A 237 -0.14 2.54 -16.64
N PRO A 238 1.01 3.19 -16.91
CA PRO A 238 1.45 4.34 -16.14
C PRO A 238 0.43 5.47 -16.15
N ALA A 239 0.34 6.19 -15.02
CA ALA A 239 -0.46 7.40 -14.91
C ALA A 239 -0.08 8.41 -16.00
N GLN A 240 -1.09 9.02 -16.60
CA GLN A 240 -0.92 10.13 -17.56
C GLN A 240 -1.54 11.38 -16.98
N LEU A 241 -0.84 12.49 -17.07
CA LEU A 241 -1.37 13.78 -16.66
C LEU A 241 -2.24 14.38 -17.78
N THR A 242 -3.28 15.11 -17.39
CA THR A 242 -4.19 15.79 -18.33
C THR A 242 -3.46 16.85 -19.18
N THR A 243 -2.31 17.30 -18.73
CA THR A 243 -1.41 18.22 -19.45
C THR A 243 -0.59 17.54 -20.55
N GLY A 244 -0.61 16.20 -20.62
CA GLY A 244 0.28 15.40 -21.46
C GLY A 244 1.72 15.29 -20.93
N ALA A 245 2.05 15.96 -19.82
CA ALA A 245 3.37 15.88 -19.21
C ALA A 245 3.58 14.53 -18.51
N GLN A 246 4.84 14.08 -18.47
CA GLN A 246 5.22 12.90 -17.69
C GLN A 246 5.12 13.20 -16.19
N PRO A 247 4.51 12.31 -15.38
CA PRO A 247 4.54 12.42 -13.95
C PRO A 247 5.98 12.45 -13.40
N LYS A 248 6.19 13.28 -12.36
CA LYS A 248 7.49 13.45 -11.70
C LYS A 248 7.30 13.47 -10.19
N TRP A 249 8.32 13.04 -9.48
CA TRP A 249 8.38 13.17 -8.03
C TRP A 249 8.36 14.64 -7.62
N PRO A 250 7.47 15.04 -6.70
CA PRO A 250 7.41 16.40 -6.17
C PRO A 250 8.56 16.67 -5.18
N ALA A 251 8.74 17.94 -4.83
CA ALA A 251 9.62 18.33 -3.73
C ALA A 251 9.23 17.64 -2.41
N ASN A 252 10.22 17.40 -1.54
CA ASN A 252 10.05 16.77 -0.22
C ASN A 252 9.44 15.37 -0.26
N SER A 253 9.73 14.60 -1.30
CA SER A 253 9.36 13.20 -1.44
C SER A 253 10.56 12.27 -1.22
N ASP A 254 10.30 10.95 -1.23
CA ASP A 254 11.33 9.92 -0.98
C ASP A 254 12.37 9.79 -2.13
N ARG A 255 12.14 10.48 -3.23
CA ARG A 255 13.03 10.52 -4.40
C ARG A 255 13.36 11.98 -4.76
N PRO A 256 14.47 12.23 -5.47
CA PRO A 256 14.82 13.58 -5.90
C PRO A 256 13.70 14.24 -6.72
N GLU A 257 13.45 15.50 -6.43
CA GLU A 257 12.46 16.31 -7.16
C GLU A 257 12.72 16.28 -8.67
N GLY A 258 11.65 16.15 -9.46
CA GLY A 258 11.72 16.14 -10.91
C GLY A 258 12.11 14.79 -11.52
N THR A 259 12.49 13.77 -10.72
CA THR A 259 12.71 12.42 -11.21
C THR A 259 11.43 11.90 -11.87
N PRO A 260 11.48 11.36 -13.10
CA PRO A 260 10.33 10.74 -13.73
C PRO A 260 9.75 9.61 -12.86
N VAL A 261 8.41 9.52 -12.83
CA VAL A 261 7.73 8.43 -12.16
C VAL A 261 6.72 7.77 -13.09
N SER A 262 6.70 6.44 -13.07
CA SER A 262 5.68 5.62 -13.72
C SER A 262 4.96 4.84 -12.64
N TYR A 263 3.67 5.11 -12.43
CA TYR A 263 2.87 4.44 -11.42
C TYR A 263 1.54 3.99 -12.02
N GLY A 264 1.23 2.72 -11.83
CA GLY A 264 -0.05 2.13 -12.18
C GLY A 264 -1.01 2.10 -11.01
N PHE A 265 -1.64 0.95 -10.76
CA PHE A 265 -2.53 0.75 -9.61
C PHE A 265 -1.83 -0.13 -8.58
N GLY A 266 -1.25 0.49 -7.56
CA GLY A 266 -0.52 -0.20 -6.49
C GLY A 266 0.90 -0.65 -6.85
N TRP A 267 1.44 -0.20 -8.00
CA TRP A 267 2.76 -0.57 -8.50
C TRP A 267 3.49 0.60 -9.14
N PHE A 268 4.77 0.73 -8.86
CA PHE A 268 5.71 1.45 -9.71
C PHE A 268 6.03 0.59 -10.93
N LEU A 269 6.16 1.23 -12.10
CA LEU A 269 6.29 0.59 -13.40
C LEU A 269 7.45 1.24 -14.16
N ASP A 270 8.66 0.87 -13.84
CA ASP A 270 9.86 1.38 -14.51
C ASP A 270 10.79 0.21 -14.88
N PRO A 271 11.52 0.31 -15.99
CA PRO A 271 12.45 -0.74 -16.39
C PRO A 271 13.63 -0.83 -15.43
N TYR A 272 14.21 -2.03 -15.35
CA TYR A 272 15.47 -2.31 -14.69
C TYR A 272 16.34 -3.10 -15.66
N HIS A 273 17.51 -2.58 -16.04
CA HIS A 273 18.40 -3.18 -17.08
C HIS A 273 17.63 -3.57 -18.35
N ASN A 274 16.72 -2.74 -18.86
CA ASN A 274 15.83 -2.99 -19.98
C ASN A 274 14.76 -4.08 -19.78
N HIS A 275 14.67 -4.70 -18.60
CA HIS A 275 13.59 -5.60 -18.24
C HIS A 275 12.40 -4.84 -17.69
N THR A 276 11.18 -5.17 -18.10
CA THR A 276 9.95 -4.61 -17.51
C THR A 276 9.84 -5.01 -16.06
N ARG A 277 9.77 -4.03 -15.18
CA ARG A 277 9.69 -4.23 -13.74
C ARG A 277 8.40 -3.63 -13.18
N MET A 278 7.80 -4.34 -12.24
CA MET A 278 6.75 -3.87 -11.34
C MET A 278 7.30 -3.96 -9.93
N TRP A 279 7.21 -2.89 -9.15
CA TRP A 279 7.74 -2.93 -7.79
C TRP A 279 6.96 -2.03 -6.83
N HIS A 280 7.07 -2.31 -5.56
CA HIS A 280 6.62 -1.41 -4.50
C HIS A 280 7.45 -1.63 -3.25
N TYR A 281 7.74 -0.54 -2.53
CA TYR A 281 8.30 -0.60 -1.19
C TYR A 281 7.23 -0.36 -0.15
N GLY A 282 7.47 -0.84 1.06
CA GLY A 282 6.65 -0.59 2.22
C GLY A 282 7.53 -0.15 3.37
N ASP A 283 7.31 1.06 3.86
CA ASP A 283 8.09 1.65 4.94
C ASP A 283 7.16 2.15 6.04
N THR A 284 7.44 1.72 7.25
CA THR A 284 6.72 2.14 8.46
C THR A 284 7.59 1.86 9.69
N LEU A 285 7.14 2.30 10.87
CA LEU A 285 7.85 2.04 12.11
C LEU A 285 8.24 0.56 12.25
N GLY A 286 9.56 0.31 12.32
CA GLY A 286 10.12 -0.99 12.57
C GLY A 286 10.05 -2.00 11.41
N PHE A 287 9.48 -1.62 10.25
CA PHE A 287 9.35 -2.53 9.11
C PHE A 287 9.78 -1.87 7.81
N HIS A 288 10.58 -2.60 7.04
CA HIS A 288 10.90 -2.29 5.66
C HIS A 288 10.57 -3.49 4.78
N THR A 289 9.77 -3.29 3.76
CA THR A 289 9.33 -4.33 2.81
C THR A 289 9.65 -3.89 1.39
N TYR A 290 10.09 -4.80 0.57
CA TYR A 290 10.30 -4.55 -0.86
C TYR A 290 9.86 -5.75 -1.67
N ILE A 291 9.06 -5.49 -2.69
CA ILE A 291 8.58 -6.49 -3.65
C ILE A 291 8.89 -5.96 -5.04
N GLN A 292 9.61 -6.73 -5.86
CA GLN A 292 9.78 -6.44 -7.28
C GLN A 292 9.57 -7.69 -8.11
N ARG A 293 8.93 -7.49 -9.26
CA ARG A 293 8.55 -8.51 -10.21
C ARG A 293 9.08 -8.16 -11.58
N PHE A 294 9.59 -9.16 -12.26
CA PHE A 294 9.99 -9.14 -13.68
C PHE A 294 9.09 -10.14 -14.42
N PRO A 295 7.89 -9.73 -14.87
CA PRO A 295 6.90 -10.66 -15.39
C PRO A 295 7.37 -11.45 -16.61
N ALA A 296 8.12 -10.82 -17.52
CA ALA A 296 8.69 -11.47 -18.70
C ALA A 296 9.72 -12.56 -18.34
N ASP A 297 10.47 -12.33 -17.26
CA ASP A 297 11.53 -13.23 -16.78
C ASP A 297 11.00 -14.28 -15.79
N ARG A 298 9.74 -14.17 -15.39
CA ARG A 298 9.11 -14.99 -14.34
C ARG A 298 9.92 -14.99 -13.04
N LEU A 299 10.50 -13.83 -12.71
CA LEU A 299 11.28 -13.60 -11.51
C LEU A 299 10.53 -12.65 -10.58
N THR A 300 10.46 -13.01 -9.31
CA THR A 300 9.97 -12.12 -8.26
C THR A 300 10.88 -12.19 -7.06
N ILE A 301 11.22 -11.04 -6.50
CA ILE A 301 12.05 -10.88 -5.32
C ILE A 301 11.21 -10.21 -4.25
N ILE A 302 11.05 -10.88 -3.10
CA ILE A 302 10.30 -10.42 -1.95
C ILE A 302 11.23 -10.37 -0.75
N ILE A 303 11.35 -9.20 -0.14
CA ILE A 303 12.16 -8.99 1.07
C ILE A 303 11.26 -8.38 2.14
N LEU A 304 11.13 -9.08 3.26
CA LEU A 304 10.34 -8.68 4.42
C LEU A 304 11.28 -8.47 5.60
N CYS A 305 11.30 -7.27 6.16
CA CYS A 305 12.18 -6.93 7.28
C CYS A 305 11.38 -6.33 8.44
N ASN A 306 11.68 -6.79 9.66
CA ASN A 306 11.17 -6.19 10.90
C ASN A 306 12.25 -5.36 11.61
N ARG A 307 13.07 -4.66 10.83
CA ARG A 307 14.15 -3.77 11.29
C ARG A 307 14.37 -2.62 10.30
N THR A 308 14.74 -1.45 10.80
CA THR A 308 14.83 -0.22 10.01
C THR A 308 16.24 0.13 9.52
N ASP A 309 17.27 -0.63 9.87
CA ASP A 309 18.65 -0.38 9.48
C ASP A 309 19.11 -1.20 8.24
N LEU A 310 18.17 -1.92 7.61
CA LEU A 310 18.40 -2.63 6.35
C LEU A 310 17.75 -1.87 5.20
N ASP A 311 18.45 -1.77 4.09
CA ASP A 311 17.92 -1.28 2.82
C ASP A 311 17.50 -2.46 1.93
N PRO A 312 16.22 -2.84 1.93
CA PRO A 312 15.74 -3.97 1.16
C PRO A 312 15.73 -3.69 -0.35
N GLU A 313 15.66 -2.44 -0.80
CA GLU A 313 15.74 -2.06 -2.20
C GLU A 313 17.12 -2.37 -2.79
N SER A 314 18.18 -1.89 -2.15
CA SER A 314 19.56 -2.20 -2.58
C SER A 314 19.84 -3.71 -2.54
N LEU A 315 19.30 -4.43 -1.56
CA LEU A 315 19.48 -5.87 -1.49
C LEU A 315 18.73 -6.57 -2.64
N ALA A 316 17.50 -6.15 -2.93
CA ALA A 316 16.70 -6.70 -4.03
C ALA A 316 17.36 -6.42 -5.39
N ALA A 317 17.95 -5.23 -5.58
CA ALA A 317 18.71 -4.91 -6.78
C ALA A 317 19.89 -5.86 -6.98
N LYS A 318 20.72 -6.08 -5.95
CA LYS A 318 21.85 -7.02 -6.01
C LYS A 318 21.42 -8.46 -6.31
N VAL A 319 20.24 -8.86 -5.82
CA VAL A 319 19.69 -10.19 -6.16
C VAL A 319 19.22 -10.20 -7.62
N ALA A 320 18.56 -9.14 -8.07
CA ALA A 320 18.11 -9.04 -9.48
C ALA A 320 19.28 -9.13 -10.46
N ASP A 321 20.41 -8.45 -10.16
CA ASP A 321 21.63 -8.47 -11.00
C ASP A 321 22.23 -9.89 -11.23
N LEU A 322 21.79 -10.88 -10.45
CA LEU A 322 22.19 -12.29 -10.65
C LEU A 322 21.33 -13.03 -11.68
N PHE A 323 20.20 -12.44 -12.09
CA PHE A 323 19.17 -13.12 -12.91
C PHE A 323 18.74 -12.30 -14.13
N VAL A 324 18.90 -10.99 -14.11
CA VAL A 324 18.54 -10.08 -15.22
C VAL A 324 19.78 -9.26 -15.60
N ASP A 325 20.12 -9.27 -16.90
CA ASP A 325 21.31 -8.61 -17.45
C ASP A 325 21.12 -7.12 -17.70
#